data_ca47e60b65477e735edb8d2aa32d9429
#
_entry.id   ca47e60b65477e735edb8d2aa32d9429
#
_cell.length_a   1.000
_cell.length_b   1.000
_cell.length_c   1.000
_cell.angle_alpha   90.00
_cell.angle_beta   90.00
_cell.angle_gamma   90.00
#
_symmetry.space_group_name_H-M   'P 1'
#
loop_
_entity.id
_entity.type
_entity.pdbx_description
1 polymer ?
#
loop_
_entity_poly.entity_id
_entity_poly.type
_entity_poly.pdbx_seq_one_letter_code
_entity_poly.pdbx_strand_id
1 'polypeptide(L)'
;MSIYTRKEMAMLYDASKCTGCKGCQVACKQWNVLYSNLGMNAFPFSGSYQNPEDLNGSNRLVMTFKEKKSDNQLRPVEWAFGRRSCFHCTNAGCVTVCPTGCLKYEENGVVSVSPEKCIGCRYCEMACPFDVPRYYGDEPKIDKCTMCWDRLENGMLPACV
;
A
#
# COMPACT_ATOMS: atom_id res chain seq x y z
N MET A 1 25.16 -11.49 10.79
CA MET A 1 24.21 -12.31 9.99
C MET A 1 24.14 -11.71 8.60
N SER A 2 24.47 -12.48 7.57
CA SER A 2 24.49 -11.99 6.18
C SER A 2 23.05 -11.63 5.74
N ILE A 3 22.87 -10.41 5.24
CA ILE A 3 21.60 -9.86 4.75
C ILE A 3 21.11 -10.63 3.49
N TYR A 4 21.95 -11.46 2.91
CA TYR A 4 21.72 -12.13 1.61
C TYR A 4 21.18 -13.55 1.69
N THR A 5 20.80 -14.08 2.87
CA THR A 5 20.35 -15.45 3.03
C THR A 5 18.83 -15.60 3.21
N ARG A 6 18.07 -14.51 3.28
CA ARG A 6 16.61 -14.58 3.32
C ARG A 6 16.07 -14.68 1.88
N LYS A 7 15.18 -15.64 1.65
CA LYS A 7 14.33 -15.62 0.44
C LYS A 7 13.36 -14.46 0.57
N GLU A 8 13.79 -13.28 0.19
CA GLU A 8 12.94 -12.09 0.24
C GLU A 8 11.86 -12.17 -0.84
N MET A 9 10.64 -11.92 -0.46
CA MET A 9 9.52 -11.80 -1.40
C MET A 9 9.38 -10.36 -1.86
N ALA A 10 9.24 -10.17 -3.15
CA ALA A 10 8.97 -8.89 -3.77
C ALA A 10 7.74 -8.98 -4.69
N MET A 11 7.08 -7.85 -4.89
CA MET A 11 5.97 -7.73 -5.82
C MET A 11 6.41 -6.94 -7.04
N LEU A 12 6.36 -7.59 -8.20
CA LEU A 12 6.60 -6.93 -9.48
C LEU A 12 5.32 -6.25 -9.96
N TYR A 13 5.41 -4.98 -10.30
CA TYR A 13 4.38 -4.23 -11.00
C TYR A 13 4.86 -3.86 -12.40
N ASP A 14 4.20 -4.38 -13.42
CA ASP A 14 4.49 -4.08 -14.82
C ASP A 14 3.49 -3.02 -15.33
N ALA A 15 3.95 -1.78 -15.40
CA ALA A 15 3.12 -0.65 -15.84
C ALA A 15 2.70 -0.77 -17.32
N SER A 16 3.45 -1.51 -18.15
CA SER A 16 3.12 -1.69 -19.58
C SER A 16 1.90 -2.57 -19.81
N LYS A 17 1.58 -3.43 -18.84
CA LYS A 17 0.43 -4.34 -18.85
C LYS A 17 -0.76 -3.82 -18.07
N CYS A 18 -0.58 -2.74 -17.33
CA CYS A 18 -1.63 -2.19 -16.48
C CYS A 18 -2.66 -1.42 -17.30
N THR A 19 -3.93 -1.73 -17.10
CA THR A 19 -5.06 -1.04 -17.75
C THR A 19 -5.74 -0.01 -16.84
N GLY A 20 -5.24 0.19 -15.61
CA GLY A 20 -5.84 1.12 -14.64
C GLY A 20 -7.21 0.66 -14.10
N CYS A 21 -7.58 -0.62 -14.22
CA CYS A 21 -8.90 -1.14 -13.86
C CYS A 21 -9.23 -1.08 -12.36
N LYS A 22 -8.26 -0.78 -11.49
CA LYS A 22 -8.39 -0.75 -10.02
C LYS A 22 -8.77 -2.09 -9.35
N GLY A 23 -8.81 -3.20 -10.08
CA GLY A 23 -9.11 -4.52 -9.52
C GLY A 23 -8.24 -4.87 -8.30
N CYS A 24 -6.93 -4.58 -8.38
CA CYS A 24 -5.99 -4.76 -7.27
C CYS A 24 -6.34 -3.89 -6.04
N GLN A 25 -6.82 -2.67 -6.24
CA GLN A 25 -7.24 -1.77 -5.15
C GLN A 25 -8.50 -2.30 -4.45
N VAL A 26 -9.47 -2.75 -5.22
CA VAL A 26 -10.72 -3.33 -4.70
C VAL A 26 -10.44 -4.64 -3.97
N ALA A 27 -9.66 -5.54 -4.57
CA ALA A 27 -9.30 -6.83 -3.96
C ALA A 27 -8.55 -6.65 -2.63
N CYS A 28 -7.60 -5.69 -2.58
CA CYS A 28 -6.89 -5.34 -1.35
C CYS A 28 -7.87 -4.87 -0.27
N LYS A 29 -8.79 -3.99 -0.63
CA LYS A 29 -9.77 -3.43 0.29
C LYS A 29 -10.73 -4.50 0.81
N GLN A 30 -11.19 -5.37 -0.07
CA GLN A 30 -12.13 -6.44 0.27
C GLN A 30 -11.48 -7.50 1.17
N TRP A 31 -10.29 -8.00 0.81
CA TRP A 31 -9.61 -9.02 1.59
C TRP A 31 -9.24 -8.54 3.00
N ASN A 32 -8.73 -7.33 3.13
CA ASN A 32 -8.29 -6.77 4.41
C ASN A 32 -9.42 -6.11 5.21
N VAL A 33 -10.67 -6.22 4.76
CA VAL A 33 -11.87 -5.64 5.41
C VAL A 33 -11.69 -4.15 5.73
N LEU A 34 -11.07 -3.42 4.79
CA LEU A 34 -10.77 -1.99 4.94
C LEU A 34 -12.01 -1.14 4.61
N TYR A 35 -13.09 -1.39 5.31
CA TYR A 35 -14.30 -0.58 5.19
C TYR A 35 -14.12 0.68 6.03
N SER A 36 -14.44 1.83 5.45
CA SER A 36 -14.50 3.04 6.25
C SER A 36 -15.70 2.96 7.20
N ASN A 37 -15.50 3.34 8.46
CA ASN A 37 -16.60 3.53 9.41
C ASN A 37 -17.59 4.62 8.96
N LEU A 38 -17.28 5.35 7.90
CA LEU A 38 -18.04 6.44 7.31
C LEU A 38 -19.11 5.98 6.29
N GLY A 39 -19.30 4.65 6.11
CA GLY A 39 -20.27 4.09 5.17
C GLY A 39 -19.88 4.23 3.69
N MET A 40 -20.80 3.95 2.77
CA MET A 40 -20.54 3.96 1.32
C MET A 40 -20.19 5.35 0.76
N ASN A 41 -20.47 6.42 1.48
CA ASN A 41 -20.19 7.81 1.07
C ASN A 41 -18.87 8.37 1.59
N ALA A 42 -18.02 7.52 2.13
CA ALA A 42 -16.81 7.93 2.86
C ALA A 42 -15.74 8.64 2.04
N PHE A 43 -15.76 8.48 0.73
CA PHE A 43 -14.80 9.11 -0.17
C PHE A 43 -15.56 9.83 -1.26
N PRO A 44 -15.80 11.13 -1.10
CA PRO A 44 -16.39 11.94 -2.16
C PRO A 44 -15.54 11.81 -3.42
N PHE A 45 -16.18 11.93 -4.57
CA PHE A 45 -15.47 11.92 -5.84
C PHE A 45 -14.42 13.04 -5.87
N SER A 46 -13.16 12.66 -6.08
CA SER A 46 -12.01 13.59 -6.05
C SER A 46 -11.87 14.45 -7.30
N GLY A 47 -12.80 14.37 -8.26
CA GLY A 47 -12.69 15.04 -9.55
C GLY A 47 -11.73 14.35 -10.53
N SER A 48 -11.16 13.21 -10.16
CA SER A 48 -10.19 12.45 -10.94
C SER A 48 -10.52 10.97 -10.96
N TYR A 49 -9.97 10.24 -11.92
CA TYR A 49 -9.97 8.76 -11.91
C TYR A 49 -9.18 8.18 -10.74
N GLN A 50 -8.25 8.94 -10.17
CA GLN A 50 -7.55 8.56 -8.95
C GLN A 50 -8.44 8.83 -7.75
N ASN A 51 -9.02 7.76 -7.19
CA ASN A 51 -9.88 7.85 -6.03
C ASN A 51 -9.65 6.63 -5.11
N PRO A 52 -9.28 6.83 -3.85
CA PRO A 52 -8.96 8.12 -3.20
C PRO A 52 -7.72 8.79 -3.80
N GLU A 53 -7.53 10.07 -3.49
CA GLU A 53 -6.40 10.84 -4.00
C GLU A 53 -5.05 10.28 -3.56
N ASP A 54 -4.99 9.75 -2.32
CA ASP A 54 -3.80 9.15 -1.74
C ASP A 54 -4.14 7.96 -0.83
N LEU A 55 -3.08 7.28 -0.35
CA LEU A 55 -3.17 6.27 0.71
C LEU A 55 -3.82 6.88 1.96
N ASN A 56 -4.63 6.08 2.63
CA ASN A 56 -5.24 6.43 3.91
C ASN A 56 -5.49 5.17 4.73
N GLY A 57 -5.97 5.29 5.97
CA GLY A 57 -6.21 4.17 6.86
C GLY A 57 -7.15 3.08 6.31
N SER A 58 -8.01 3.43 5.34
CA SER A 58 -8.93 2.49 4.68
C SER A 58 -8.49 2.07 3.28
N ASN A 59 -7.33 2.51 2.80
CA ASN A 59 -6.81 2.18 1.48
C ASN A 59 -5.29 2.00 1.51
N ARG A 60 -4.85 0.74 1.64
CA ARG A 60 -3.45 0.33 1.66
C ARG A 60 -2.79 0.33 0.28
N LEU A 61 -3.60 0.46 -0.76
CA LEU A 61 -3.18 0.49 -2.16
C LEU A 61 -4.07 1.47 -2.93
N VAL A 62 -3.44 2.34 -3.73
CA VAL A 62 -4.10 3.28 -4.62
C VAL A 62 -3.48 3.17 -6.01
N MET A 63 -4.34 3.11 -7.02
CA MET A 63 -3.92 3.23 -8.42
C MET A 63 -3.83 4.70 -8.81
N THR A 64 -2.65 5.12 -9.25
CA THR A 64 -2.41 6.50 -9.72
C THR A 64 -2.64 6.61 -11.21
N PHE A 65 -3.19 7.74 -11.63
CA PHE A 65 -3.51 8.07 -13.01
C PHE A 65 -2.79 9.36 -13.39
N LYS A 66 -1.95 9.27 -14.41
CA LYS A 66 -1.26 10.44 -14.98
C LYS A 66 -1.63 10.58 -16.44
N GLU A 67 -2.15 11.73 -16.79
CA GLU A 67 -2.47 12.09 -18.15
C GLU A 67 -1.37 12.96 -18.74
N LYS A 68 -1.00 12.68 -19.97
CA LYS A 68 -0.08 13.50 -20.76
C LYS A 68 -0.72 13.79 -22.11
N LYS A 69 -0.72 15.05 -22.49
CA LYS A 69 -1.10 15.44 -23.85
C LYS A 69 -0.11 14.84 -24.85
N SER A 70 -0.64 14.19 -25.86
CA SER A 70 0.15 13.61 -26.97
C SER A 70 0.01 14.47 -28.22
N ASP A 71 1.09 14.57 -28.99
CA ASP A 71 1.06 15.24 -30.31
C ASP A 71 0.43 14.35 -31.38
N ASN A 72 0.09 13.11 -31.08
CA ASN A 72 -0.58 12.20 -31.97
C ASN A 72 -2.07 12.53 -32.06
N GLN A 73 -2.54 12.98 -33.20
CA GLN A 73 -3.95 13.34 -33.43
C GLN A 73 -4.94 12.19 -33.20
N LEU A 74 -4.52 10.94 -33.44
CA LEU A 74 -5.35 9.75 -33.22
C LEU A 74 -5.39 9.30 -31.75
N ARG A 75 -4.43 9.74 -30.93
CA ARG A 75 -4.32 9.47 -29.51
C ARG A 75 -3.92 10.75 -28.79
N PRO A 76 -4.85 11.70 -28.62
CA PRO A 76 -4.53 13.02 -28.06
C PRO A 76 -4.13 12.99 -26.59
N VAL A 77 -4.44 11.89 -25.91
CA VAL A 77 -4.09 11.67 -24.49
C VAL A 77 -3.38 10.34 -24.32
N GLU A 78 -2.25 10.36 -23.66
CA GLU A 78 -1.53 9.20 -23.18
C GLU A 78 -1.70 9.04 -21.67
N TRP A 79 -1.90 7.80 -21.24
CA TRP A 79 -2.09 7.46 -19.85
C TRP A 79 -0.88 6.71 -19.30
N ALA A 80 -0.45 7.09 -18.12
CA ALA A 80 0.47 6.30 -17.32
C ALA A 80 -0.22 5.90 -16.01
N PHE A 81 -0.27 4.61 -15.76
CA PHE A 81 -0.82 4.05 -14.55
C PHE A 81 0.30 3.67 -13.60
N GLY A 82 0.11 3.93 -12.32
CA GLY A 82 1.05 3.58 -11.27
C GLY A 82 0.35 2.89 -10.12
N ARG A 83 1.08 2.09 -9.37
CA ARG A 83 0.60 1.46 -8.14
C ARG A 83 1.31 2.08 -6.94
N ARG A 84 0.58 2.73 -6.07
CA ARG A 84 1.09 3.29 -4.82
C ARG A 84 0.70 2.38 -3.65
N SER A 85 1.69 1.79 -3.00
CA SER A 85 1.56 0.96 -1.80
C SER A 85 2.93 0.76 -1.15
N CYS A 86 3.02 -0.04 -0.07
CA CYS A 86 4.28 -0.37 0.56
C CYS A 86 5.21 -1.14 -0.38
N PHE A 87 6.50 -0.80 -0.37
CA PHE A 87 7.55 -1.51 -1.11
C PHE A 87 8.18 -2.65 -0.32
N HIS A 88 7.86 -2.79 0.97
CA HIS A 88 8.47 -3.77 1.86
C HIS A 88 10.01 -3.75 1.80
N CYS A 89 10.56 -2.56 2.03
CA CYS A 89 12.00 -2.30 1.91
C CYS A 89 12.85 -3.28 2.71
N THR A 90 13.97 -3.74 2.14
CA THR A 90 14.98 -4.58 2.83
C THR A 90 15.59 -3.85 4.03
N ASN A 91 15.77 -2.52 3.92
CA ASN A 91 16.16 -1.65 5.03
C ASN A 91 15.05 -0.64 5.29
N ALA A 92 14.05 -1.05 6.06
CA ALA A 92 12.84 -0.28 6.29
C ALA A 92 13.01 0.71 7.45
N GLY A 93 13.16 2.01 7.13
CA GLY A 93 13.23 3.07 8.14
C GLY A 93 12.07 3.04 9.13
N CYS A 94 10.85 2.70 8.67
CA CYS A 94 9.68 2.59 9.53
C CYS A 94 9.79 1.47 10.60
N VAL A 95 10.54 0.39 10.31
CA VAL A 95 10.82 -0.67 11.30
C VAL A 95 11.86 -0.18 12.30
N THR A 96 12.92 0.46 11.79
CA THR A 96 14.05 0.94 12.62
C THR A 96 13.61 1.94 13.68
N VAL A 97 12.66 2.83 13.35
CA VAL A 97 12.22 3.89 14.27
C VAL A 97 11.05 3.48 15.16
N CYS A 98 10.50 2.27 15.01
CA CYS A 98 9.33 1.84 15.78
C CYS A 98 9.74 1.41 17.20
N PRO A 99 9.42 2.18 18.26
CA PRO A 99 9.90 1.89 19.61
C PRO A 99 9.24 0.66 20.26
N THR A 100 8.04 0.29 19.77
CA THR A 100 7.25 -0.80 20.33
C THR A 100 7.35 -2.10 19.54
N GLY A 101 8.07 -2.09 18.40
CA GLY A 101 8.11 -3.23 17.49
C GLY A 101 6.75 -3.54 16.83
N CYS A 102 5.86 -2.55 16.74
CA CYS A 102 4.62 -2.66 15.98
C CYS A 102 4.88 -3.00 14.51
N LEU A 103 5.92 -2.38 13.94
CA LEU A 103 6.42 -2.71 12.61
C LEU A 103 7.61 -3.66 12.73
N LYS A 104 7.55 -4.79 12.04
CA LYS A 104 8.59 -5.83 12.12
C LYS A 104 8.78 -6.51 10.77
N TYR A 105 9.92 -7.18 10.60
CA TYR A 105 10.14 -8.08 9.48
C TYR A 105 9.60 -9.47 9.79
N GLU A 106 8.93 -10.07 8.84
CA GLU A 106 8.61 -11.48 8.83
C GLU A 106 9.76 -12.28 8.17
N GLU A 107 9.71 -13.61 8.27
CA GLU A 107 10.80 -14.50 7.82
C GLU A 107 11.18 -14.32 6.34
N ASN A 108 10.22 -13.97 5.49
CA ASN A 108 10.40 -13.72 4.06
C ASN A 108 10.68 -12.26 3.69
N GLY A 109 11.07 -11.42 4.65
CA GLY A 109 11.41 -10.01 4.42
C GLY A 109 10.20 -9.06 4.32
N VAL A 110 8.99 -9.57 4.41
CA VAL A 110 7.79 -8.72 4.44
C VAL A 110 7.77 -7.88 5.70
N VAL A 111 7.51 -6.58 5.56
CA VAL A 111 7.29 -5.69 6.71
C VAL A 111 5.82 -5.75 7.11
N SER A 112 5.54 -6.35 8.24
CA SER A 112 4.18 -6.48 8.81
C SER A 112 3.88 -5.40 9.83
N VAL A 113 2.62 -5.33 10.27
CA VAL A 113 2.10 -4.41 11.28
C VAL A 113 1.37 -5.22 12.33
N SER A 114 1.65 -4.94 13.61
CA SER A 114 0.94 -5.45 14.78
C SER A 114 0.22 -4.29 15.47
N PRO A 115 -1.04 -3.98 15.07
CA PRO A 115 -1.73 -2.76 15.53
C PRO A 115 -1.90 -2.69 17.06
N GLU A 116 -1.97 -3.85 17.74
CA GLU A 116 -2.10 -3.96 19.18
C GLU A 116 -0.90 -3.36 19.94
N LYS A 117 0.29 -3.33 19.29
CA LYS A 117 1.51 -2.75 19.85
C LYS A 117 1.68 -1.25 19.49
N CYS A 118 0.81 -0.71 18.64
CA CYS A 118 0.94 0.67 18.19
C CYS A 118 0.52 1.65 19.27
N ILE A 119 1.40 2.62 19.57
CA ILE A 119 1.15 3.72 20.52
C ILE A 119 0.83 5.05 19.83
N GLY A 120 0.73 5.06 18.50
CA GLY A 120 0.36 6.26 17.74
C GLY A 120 1.43 7.35 17.65
N CYS A 121 2.71 7.03 17.84
CA CYS A 121 3.80 8.03 17.89
C CYS A 121 4.15 8.70 16.54
N ARG A 122 3.69 8.17 15.41
CA ARG A 122 3.92 8.66 14.03
C ARG A 122 5.36 8.62 13.50
N TYR A 123 6.33 8.11 14.24
CA TYR A 123 7.72 8.06 13.76
C TYR A 123 7.88 7.29 12.45
N CYS A 124 7.12 6.21 12.25
CA CYS A 124 7.14 5.42 11.02
C CYS A 124 6.61 6.19 9.79
N GLU A 125 5.67 7.11 9.98
CA GLU A 125 5.17 7.99 8.94
C GLU A 125 6.27 8.96 8.49
N MET A 126 6.95 9.61 9.44
CA MET A 126 8.06 10.53 9.15
C MET A 126 9.29 9.84 8.56
N ALA A 127 9.56 8.59 8.97
CA ALA A 127 10.73 7.83 8.52
C ALA A 127 10.53 7.15 7.16
N CYS A 128 9.32 7.13 6.61
CA CYS A 128 9.05 6.50 5.33
C CYS A 128 9.22 7.50 4.18
N PRO A 129 10.25 7.36 3.31
CA PRO A 129 10.46 8.29 2.19
C PRO A 129 9.34 8.20 1.13
N PHE A 130 8.53 7.16 1.18
CA PHE A 130 7.41 6.92 0.27
C PHE A 130 6.06 7.32 0.88
N ASP A 131 6.06 7.80 2.11
CA ASP A 131 4.86 8.28 2.80
C ASP A 131 3.72 7.24 2.78
N VAL A 132 4.02 5.99 3.15
CA VAL A 132 3.08 4.86 3.06
C VAL A 132 2.31 4.59 4.34
N PRO A 133 2.92 4.57 5.55
CA PRO A 133 2.17 4.34 6.77
C PRO A 133 1.12 5.43 7.00
N ARG A 134 -0.12 5.03 7.33
CA ARG A 134 -1.24 5.95 7.55
C ARG A 134 -2.02 5.56 8.78
N TYR A 135 -2.67 6.53 9.39
CA TYR A 135 -3.57 6.29 10.51
C TYR A 135 -4.90 5.71 10.06
N TYR A 136 -5.41 4.79 10.84
CA TYR A 136 -6.70 4.15 10.60
C TYR A 136 -7.82 4.89 11.34
N GLY A 137 -8.60 5.68 10.59
CA GLY A 137 -9.75 6.40 11.13
C GLY A 137 -9.43 7.24 12.36
N ASP A 138 -10.28 7.14 13.37
CA ASP A 138 -10.14 7.87 14.66
C ASP A 138 -9.21 7.15 15.66
N GLU A 139 -8.78 5.92 15.35
CA GLU A 139 -7.84 5.21 16.20
C GLU A 139 -6.41 5.71 15.97
N PRO A 140 -5.64 5.99 17.05
CA PRO A 140 -4.25 6.40 16.93
C PRO A 140 -3.34 5.21 16.60
N LYS A 141 -3.70 4.42 15.62
CA LYS A 141 -2.96 3.23 15.17
C LYS A 141 -2.57 3.37 13.72
N ILE A 142 -1.36 2.95 13.42
CA ILE A 142 -0.82 2.97 12.07
C ILE A 142 -1.27 1.74 11.29
N ASP A 143 -1.55 1.94 10.01
CA ASP A 143 -1.79 0.86 9.07
C ASP A 143 -1.01 1.06 7.76
N LYS A 144 -0.74 -0.03 7.07
CA LYS A 144 -0.11 -0.08 5.75
C LYS A 144 -0.29 -1.46 5.11
N CYS A 145 0.07 -1.59 3.84
CA CYS A 145 0.13 -2.88 3.18
C CYS A 145 1.02 -3.88 3.97
N THR A 146 0.49 -5.08 4.21
CA THR A 146 1.18 -6.21 4.87
C THR A 146 1.59 -7.29 3.87
N MET A 147 1.48 -7.02 2.55
CA MET A 147 1.62 -8.01 1.46
C MET A 147 0.69 -9.22 1.65
N CYS A 148 -0.42 -9.04 2.37
CA CYS A 148 -1.33 -10.11 2.78
C CYS A 148 -0.56 -11.29 3.39
N TRP A 149 0.20 -11.02 4.47
CA TRP A 149 1.03 -12.00 5.16
C TRP A 149 0.26 -13.28 5.50
N ASP A 150 -0.97 -13.13 5.94
CA ASP A 150 -1.93 -14.20 6.21
C ASP A 150 -2.14 -15.15 5.01
N ARG A 151 -2.20 -14.59 3.79
CA ARG A 151 -2.31 -15.38 2.56
C ARG A 151 -1.00 -16.07 2.22
N LEU A 152 0.11 -15.37 2.36
CA LEU A 152 1.44 -15.92 2.05
C LEU A 152 1.79 -17.10 2.95
N GLU A 153 1.46 -17.07 4.24
CA GLU A 153 1.60 -18.19 5.17
C GLU A 153 0.80 -19.43 4.73
N ASN A 154 -0.30 -19.22 4.04
CA ASN A 154 -1.14 -20.29 3.49
C ASN A 154 -0.82 -20.64 2.02
N GLY A 155 0.34 -20.22 1.51
CA GLY A 155 0.78 -20.53 0.14
C GLY A 155 -0.01 -19.82 -0.97
N MET A 156 -0.81 -18.81 -0.62
CA MET A 156 -1.59 -18.01 -1.57
C MET A 156 -0.84 -16.72 -1.94
N LEU A 157 -1.10 -16.21 -3.14
CA LEU A 157 -0.61 -14.89 -3.56
C LEU A 157 -1.36 -13.76 -2.82
N PRO A 158 -0.74 -12.58 -2.68
CA PRO A 158 -1.44 -11.39 -2.19
C PRO A 158 -2.73 -11.13 -2.96
N ALA A 159 -3.77 -10.62 -2.31
CA ALA A 159 -5.10 -10.45 -2.92
C ALA A 159 -5.11 -9.50 -4.14
N CYS A 160 -4.08 -8.66 -4.29
CA CYS A 160 -3.95 -7.70 -5.38
C CYS A 160 -3.12 -8.21 -6.58
N VAL A 161 -2.72 -9.48 -6.57
CA VAL A 161 -1.90 -10.12 -7.63
C VAL A 161 -2.71 -11.00 -8.59
#